data_917e0cc9c1cc7c2be7a0c70bfb9738ad
#
_entry.id   917e0cc9c1cc7c2be7a0c70bfb9738ad
#
_cell.length_a   1.000
_cell.length_b   1.000
_cell.length_c   1.000
_cell.angle_alpha   90.00
_cell.angle_beta   90.00
_cell.angle_gamma   90.00
#
_symmetry.space_group_name_H-M   'P 1'
#
loop_
_entity.id
_entity.type
_entity.pdbx_description
1 polymer ?
#
loop_
_entity_poly.entity_id
_entity_poly.type
_entity_poly.pdbx_seq_one_letter_code
_entity_poly.pdbx_strand_id
1 'polypeptide(L)'
;DAAQAAGGEIQAMLGGTFRQMNTDFGFSLQVPQAPTLAAHIREITAIERRHLQYIGLASTLRLAQPEHGPRLLHALTQRLRTVFEAVANELELWSNSASSQLEAQMRERRHSFARRIEAVNRIQDAASGLMERIAEIEDAERNLAVLEQRLLELTAQLAPQALVDEAAAAPDMAQPQTEPLPLTRVATA
;
A
#
# COMPACT_ATOMS: atom_id res chain seq x y z
N ASP A 1 -26.60 -2.84 33.95
CA ASP A 1 -27.17 -1.82 33.06
C ASP A 1 -26.17 -0.74 32.64
N ALA A 2 -25.37 -0.14 33.56
CA ALA A 2 -24.37 0.87 33.21
C ALA A 2 -23.30 0.38 32.23
N ALA A 3 -22.76 -0.82 32.41
CA ALA A 3 -21.77 -1.42 31.51
C ALA A 3 -22.33 -1.70 30.10
N GLN A 4 -23.60 -2.10 30.02
CA GLN A 4 -24.26 -2.30 28.73
C GLN A 4 -24.47 -0.95 28.00
N ALA A 5 -24.86 0.11 28.71
CA ALA A 5 -25.02 1.44 28.17
C ALA A 5 -23.66 1.99 27.67
N ALA A 6 -22.60 1.88 28.49
CA ALA A 6 -21.25 2.30 28.11
C ALA A 6 -20.75 1.54 26.86
N GLY A 7 -20.99 0.23 26.76
CA GLY A 7 -20.67 -0.55 25.56
C GLY A 7 -21.38 -0.05 24.30
N GLY A 8 -22.66 0.32 24.42
CA GLY A 8 -23.43 0.92 23.34
C GLY A 8 -22.89 2.29 22.90
N GLU A 9 -22.51 3.15 23.83
CA GLU A 9 -21.91 4.45 23.56
C GLU A 9 -20.56 4.30 22.84
N ILE A 10 -19.69 3.41 23.32
CA ILE A 10 -18.39 3.13 22.69
C ILE A 10 -18.60 2.59 21.27
N GLN A 11 -19.56 1.66 21.07
CA GLN A 11 -19.88 1.15 19.76
C GLN A 11 -20.38 2.23 18.81
N ALA A 12 -21.22 3.15 19.27
CA ALA A 12 -21.71 4.27 18.49
C ALA A 12 -20.58 5.23 18.09
N MET A 13 -19.67 5.53 19.02
CA MET A 13 -18.49 6.36 18.78
C MET A 13 -17.54 5.72 17.77
N LEU A 14 -17.22 4.43 17.94
CA LEU A 14 -16.43 3.66 16.98
C LEU A 14 -17.08 3.65 15.59
N GLY A 15 -18.41 3.48 15.55
CA GLY A 15 -19.18 3.52 14.31
C GLY A 15 -19.11 4.86 13.59
N GLY A 16 -19.11 5.96 14.31
CA GLY A 16 -18.89 7.30 13.77
C GLY A 16 -17.49 7.47 13.18
N THR A 17 -16.49 7.12 13.98
CA THR A 17 -15.07 7.22 13.59
C THR A 17 -14.74 6.33 12.39
N PHE A 18 -15.23 5.07 12.38
CA PHE A 18 -14.97 4.15 11.26
C PHE A 18 -15.66 4.60 9.98
N ARG A 19 -16.89 5.13 10.06
CA ARG A 19 -17.55 5.71 8.89
C ARG A 19 -16.78 6.87 8.32
N GLN A 20 -16.30 7.77 9.17
CA GLN A 20 -15.48 8.89 8.75
C GLN A 20 -14.18 8.41 8.08
N MET A 21 -13.45 7.49 8.71
CA MET A 21 -12.24 6.90 8.13
C MET A 21 -12.49 6.20 6.79
N ASN A 22 -13.61 5.48 6.66
CA ASN A 22 -13.99 4.85 5.41
C ASN A 22 -14.25 5.88 4.30
N THR A 23 -14.89 7.01 4.65
CA THR A 23 -15.21 8.08 3.69
C THR A 23 -13.98 8.89 3.31
N ASP A 24 -13.20 9.35 4.29
CA ASP A 24 -12.09 10.28 4.06
C ASP A 24 -10.85 9.56 3.49
N PHE A 25 -10.60 8.34 3.93
CA PHE A 25 -9.40 7.60 3.58
C PHE A 25 -9.66 6.33 2.76
N GLY A 26 -10.92 6.00 2.46
CA GLY A 26 -11.29 4.79 1.70
C GLY A 26 -10.88 3.50 2.40
N PHE A 27 -10.99 3.44 3.73
CA PHE A 27 -10.88 2.20 4.49
C PHE A 27 -12.15 1.35 4.32
N SER A 28 -12.09 0.09 4.71
CA SER A 28 -13.23 -0.84 4.77
C SER A 28 -13.40 -1.39 6.18
N LEU A 29 -13.40 -0.47 7.17
CA LEU A 29 -13.55 -0.82 8.57
C LEU A 29 -15.00 -1.18 8.87
N GLN A 30 -15.20 -2.28 9.60
CA GLN A 30 -16.51 -2.71 10.09
C GLN A 30 -16.50 -2.60 11.62
N VAL A 31 -17.58 -2.05 12.17
CA VAL A 31 -17.71 -1.93 13.62
C VAL A 31 -18.03 -3.31 14.19
N PRO A 32 -17.17 -3.89 15.03
CA PRO A 32 -17.49 -5.14 15.69
C PRO A 32 -18.67 -4.91 16.65
N GLN A 33 -19.60 -5.85 16.69
CA GLN A 33 -20.73 -5.77 17.61
C GLN A 33 -20.24 -5.88 19.06
N ALA A 34 -20.73 -4.97 19.91
CA ALA A 34 -20.44 -5.05 21.35
C ALA A 34 -21.00 -6.35 21.93
N PRO A 35 -20.29 -7.00 22.85
CA PRO A 35 -20.77 -8.22 23.47
C PRO A 35 -22.03 -7.99 24.27
N THR A 36 -22.96 -8.94 24.17
CA THR A 36 -24.23 -8.86 24.87
C THR A 36 -24.08 -9.37 26.31
N LEU A 37 -24.02 -8.44 27.24
CA LEU A 37 -23.85 -8.79 28.67
C LEU A 37 -25.09 -9.41 29.33
N ALA A 38 -26.19 -9.55 28.58
CA ALA A 38 -27.45 -10.08 29.09
C ALA A 38 -27.36 -11.51 29.68
N ALA A 39 -26.47 -12.35 29.13
CA ALA A 39 -26.22 -13.70 29.67
C ALA A 39 -25.56 -13.62 31.06
N HIS A 40 -24.55 -12.81 31.19
CA HIS A 40 -23.82 -12.62 32.43
C HIS A 40 -24.66 -11.94 33.52
N ILE A 41 -25.50 -10.97 33.13
CA ILE A 41 -26.46 -10.34 34.05
C ILE A 41 -27.45 -11.37 34.57
N ARG A 42 -27.97 -12.26 33.73
CA ARG A 42 -28.86 -13.36 34.16
C ARG A 42 -28.14 -14.33 35.11
N GLU A 43 -26.87 -14.62 34.84
CA GLU A 43 -26.07 -15.47 35.70
C GLU A 43 -25.84 -14.84 37.09
N ILE A 44 -25.48 -13.57 37.14
CA ILE A 44 -25.35 -12.81 38.39
C ILE A 44 -26.69 -12.82 39.18
N THR A 45 -27.81 -12.55 38.51
CA THR A 45 -29.14 -12.59 39.09
C THR A 45 -29.51 -14.00 39.61
N ALA A 46 -29.09 -15.03 38.89
CA ALA A 46 -29.29 -16.41 39.36
C ALA A 46 -28.44 -16.75 40.61
N ILE A 47 -27.20 -16.24 40.67
CA ILE A 47 -26.32 -16.35 41.83
C ILE A 47 -26.95 -15.63 43.01
N GLU A 48 -27.41 -14.40 42.84
CA GLU A 48 -28.10 -13.60 43.85
C GLU A 48 -29.34 -14.32 44.40
N ARG A 49 -30.20 -14.81 43.51
CA ARG A 49 -31.43 -15.54 43.87
C ARG A 49 -31.13 -16.81 44.69
N ARG A 50 -30.10 -17.59 44.27
CA ARG A 50 -29.68 -18.74 45.00
C ARG A 50 -29.12 -18.37 46.37
N HIS A 51 -28.34 -17.29 46.45
CA HIS A 51 -27.78 -16.80 47.70
C HIS A 51 -28.90 -16.39 48.67
N LEU A 52 -29.90 -15.66 48.21
CA LEU A 52 -31.06 -15.26 49.02
C LEU A 52 -31.87 -16.48 49.52
N GLN A 53 -31.99 -17.53 48.71
CA GLN A 53 -32.63 -18.79 49.13
C GLN A 53 -31.84 -19.51 50.24
N TYR A 54 -30.50 -19.41 50.20
CA TYR A 54 -29.65 -19.99 51.27
C TYR A 54 -29.71 -19.19 52.57
N ILE A 55 -29.98 -17.91 52.54
CA ILE A 55 -30.12 -17.04 53.75
C ILE A 55 -31.54 -17.12 54.32
N GLY A 56 -32.49 -17.79 53.67
CA GLY A 56 -33.85 -17.96 54.15
C GLY A 56 -33.94 -18.65 55.51
N LEU A 57 -35.08 -18.52 56.16
CA LEU A 57 -35.35 -18.84 57.58
C LEU A 57 -34.83 -20.19 58.11
N ALA A 58 -34.65 -21.21 57.25
CA ALA A 58 -34.12 -22.52 57.63
C ALA A 58 -32.58 -22.59 57.74
N SER A 59 -31.85 -21.60 57.24
CA SER A 59 -30.39 -21.58 57.16
C SER A 59 -29.75 -20.71 58.23
N THR A 60 -30.52 -19.87 58.96
CA THR A 60 -30.02 -19.04 60.06
C THR A 60 -29.37 -19.86 61.17
N LEU A 61 -29.89 -21.08 61.44
CA LEU A 61 -29.29 -22.04 62.37
C LEU A 61 -27.96 -22.64 61.85
N ARG A 62 -27.78 -22.80 60.54
CA ARG A 62 -26.54 -23.31 59.95
C ARG A 62 -25.46 -22.20 59.83
N LEU A 63 -25.88 -20.95 59.61
CA LEU A 63 -24.96 -19.79 59.61
C LEU A 63 -24.37 -19.49 61.01
N ALA A 64 -25.01 -19.98 62.08
CA ALA A 64 -24.47 -19.92 63.46
C ALA A 64 -23.22 -20.81 63.65
N GLN A 65 -22.91 -21.73 62.73
CA GLN A 65 -21.67 -22.51 62.77
C GLN A 65 -20.50 -21.66 62.19
N PRO A 66 -19.41 -21.48 62.95
CA PRO A 66 -18.35 -20.50 62.61
C PRO A 66 -17.63 -20.76 61.27
N GLU A 67 -17.72 -21.99 60.74
CA GLU A 67 -17.04 -22.36 59.50
C GLU A 67 -17.90 -22.21 58.24
N HIS A 68 -19.23 -22.15 58.34
CA HIS A 68 -20.12 -22.15 57.16
C HIS A 68 -20.19 -20.77 56.47
N GLY A 69 -20.14 -19.69 57.22
CA GLY A 69 -20.17 -18.32 56.66
C GLY A 69 -18.99 -18.03 55.77
N PRO A 70 -17.74 -18.21 56.20
CA PRO A 70 -16.55 -18.00 55.36
C PRO A 70 -16.51 -18.86 54.09
N ARG A 71 -16.93 -20.13 54.19
CA ARG A 71 -16.98 -21.05 53.02
C ARG A 71 -18.02 -20.60 52.00
N LEU A 72 -19.19 -20.16 52.44
CA LEU A 72 -20.24 -19.65 51.57
C LEU A 72 -19.79 -18.36 50.87
N LEU A 73 -19.18 -17.44 51.64
CA LEU A 73 -18.66 -16.18 51.10
C LEU A 73 -17.56 -16.45 50.04
N HIS A 74 -16.64 -17.35 50.34
CA HIS A 74 -15.60 -17.74 49.40
C HIS A 74 -16.17 -18.34 48.12
N ALA A 75 -17.12 -19.26 48.23
CA ALA A 75 -17.79 -19.86 47.02
C ALA A 75 -18.54 -18.82 46.20
N LEU A 76 -19.22 -17.86 46.84
CA LEU A 76 -19.90 -16.76 46.18
C LEU A 76 -18.91 -15.84 45.46
N THR A 77 -17.83 -15.46 46.15
CA THR A 77 -16.78 -14.60 45.59
C THR A 77 -16.12 -15.23 44.38
N GLN A 78 -15.78 -16.53 44.50
CA GLN A 78 -15.18 -17.26 43.35
C GLN A 78 -16.13 -17.32 42.14
N ARG A 79 -17.40 -17.56 42.39
CA ARG A 79 -18.39 -17.64 41.31
C ARG A 79 -18.64 -16.29 40.63
N LEU A 80 -18.74 -15.21 41.40
CA LEU A 80 -18.82 -13.85 40.89
C LEU A 80 -17.56 -13.50 40.09
N ARG A 81 -16.40 -13.81 40.63
CA ARG A 81 -15.11 -13.58 39.98
C ARG A 81 -15.06 -14.24 38.61
N THR A 82 -15.49 -15.52 38.48
CA THR A 82 -15.53 -16.21 37.18
C THR A 82 -16.41 -15.49 36.16
N VAL A 83 -17.57 -14.96 36.58
CA VAL A 83 -18.47 -14.23 35.70
C VAL A 83 -17.82 -12.89 35.25
N PHE A 84 -17.22 -12.17 36.20
CA PHE A 84 -16.54 -10.92 35.86
C PHE A 84 -15.32 -11.12 34.97
N GLU A 85 -14.52 -12.18 35.19
CA GLU A 85 -13.41 -12.55 34.33
C GLU A 85 -13.89 -12.90 32.89
N ALA A 86 -15.01 -13.62 32.76
CA ALA A 86 -15.61 -13.90 31.45
C ALA A 86 -16.04 -12.63 30.73
N VAL A 87 -16.70 -11.70 31.42
CA VAL A 87 -17.09 -10.40 30.86
C VAL A 87 -15.86 -9.58 30.45
N ALA A 88 -14.84 -9.53 31.30
CA ALA A 88 -13.60 -8.80 30.99
C ALA A 88 -12.92 -9.37 29.73
N ASN A 89 -12.82 -10.68 29.61
CA ASN A 89 -12.27 -11.33 28.43
C ASN A 89 -13.07 -11.07 27.16
N GLU A 90 -14.40 -11.08 27.21
CA GLU A 90 -15.25 -10.75 26.06
C GLU A 90 -15.06 -9.30 25.61
N LEU A 91 -14.97 -8.35 26.55
CA LEU A 91 -14.73 -6.95 26.26
C LEU A 91 -13.32 -6.73 25.69
N GLU A 92 -12.33 -7.42 26.19
CA GLU A 92 -10.95 -7.37 25.69
C GLU A 92 -10.88 -7.91 24.25
N LEU A 93 -11.49 -9.06 23.96
CA LEU A 93 -11.56 -9.62 22.62
C LEU A 93 -12.27 -8.68 21.64
N TRP A 94 -13.34 -8.05 22.07
CA TRP A 94 -14.05 -7.05 21.26
C TRP A 94 -13.19 -5.84 20.96
N SER A 95 -12.52 -5.26 21.96
CA SER A 95 -11.60 -4.13 21.80
C SER A 95 -10.43 -4.49 20.88
N ASN A 96 -9.81 -5.65 21.10
CA ASN A 96 -8.70 -6.13 20.27
C ASN A 96 -9.13 -6.38 18.83
N SER A 97 -10.35 -6.85 18.59
CA SER A 97 -10.90 -7.02 17.25
C SER A 97 -11.01 -5.68 16.49
N ALA A 98 -11.47 -4.62 17.15
CA ALA A 98 -11.53 -3.29 16.56
C ALA A 98 -10.14 -2.73 16.24
N SER A 99 -9.21 -2.86 17.19
CA SER A 99 -7.84 -2.37 17.04
C SER A 99 -7.07 -3.12 15.95
N SER A 100 -7.14 -4.44 15.92
CA SER A 100 -6.43 -5.27 14.94
C SER A 100 -6.90 -5.01 13.50
N GLN A 101 -8.20 -4.76 13.31
CA GLN A 101 -8.75 -4.41 12.01
C GLN A 101 -8.20 -3.07 11.51
N LEU A 102 -8.15 -2.06 12.39
CA LEU A 102 -7.58 -0.75 12.08
C LEU A 102 -6.09 -0.87 11.75
N GLU A 103 -5.32 -1.59 12.58
CA GLU A 103 -3.89 -1.80 12.35
C GLU A 103 -3.61 -2.52 11.01
N ALA A 104 -4.40 -3.54 10.67
CA ALA A 104 -4.26 -4.25 9.41
C ALA A 104 -4.47 -3.32 8.21
N GLN A 105 -5.54 -2.51 8.23
CA GLN A 105 -5.85 -1.54 7.18
C GLN A 105 -4.77 -0.45 7.08
N MET A 106 -4.28 0.06 8.20
CA MET A 106 -3.20 1.04 8.23
C MET A 106 -1.90 0.48 7.66
N ARG A 107 -1.56 -0.76 7.99
CA ARG A 107 -0.38 -1.45 7.46
C ARG A 107 -0.47 -1.65 5.95
N GLU A 108 -1.61 -2.10 5.45
CA GLU A 108 -1.85 -2.27 4.02
C GLU A 108 -1.73 -0.94 3.26
N ARG A 109 -2.32 0.14 3.80
CA ARG A 109 -2.21 1.48 3.22
C ARG A 109 -0.77 1.97 3.18
N ARG A 110 -0.02 1.78 4.26
CA ARG A 110 1.40 2.14 4.31
C ARG A 110 2.18 1.42 3.20
N HIS A 111 1.97 0.13 3.02
CA HIS A 111 2.59 -0.63 1.93
C HIS A 111 2.17 -0.16 0.54
N SER A 112 0.89 0.19 0.37
CA SER A 112 0.40 0.73 -0.90
C SER A 112 1.05 2.09 -1.22
N PHE A 113 1.16 2.99 -0.25
CA PHE A 113 1.84 4.27 -0.44
C PHE A 113 3.34 4.10 -0.72
N ALA A 114 4.03 3.22 0.00
CA ALA A 114 5.44 2.94 -0.26
C ALA A 114 5.68 2.48 -1.70
N ARG A 115 4.85 1.55 -2.20
CA ARG A 115 4.92 1.10 -3.60
C ARG A 115 4.66 2.22 -4.62
N ARG A 116 3.70 3.12 -4.31
CA ARG A 116 3.42 4.27 -5.19
C ARG A 116 4.58 5.25 -5.23
N ILE A 117 5.19 5.55 -4.09
CA ILE A 117 6.38 6.42 -4.02
C ILE A 117 7.53 5.79 -4.80
N GLU A 118 7.76 4.50 -4.65
CA GLU A 118 8.80 3.80 -5.41
C GLU A 118 8.55 3.85 -6.92
N ALA A 119 7.30 3.68 -7.35
CA ALA A 119 6.93 3.79 -8.76
C ALA A 119 7.16 5.22 -9.30
N VAL A 120 6.82 6.25 -8.53
CA VAL A 120 7.09 7.66 -8.90
C VAL A 120 8.58 7.92 -9.00
N ASN A 121 9.38 7.44 -8.04
CA ASN A 121 10.83 7.58 -8.07
C ASN A 121 11.44 6.92 -9.32
N ARG A 122 11.00 5.70 -9.66
CA ARG A 122 11.45 5.04 -10.90
C ARG A 122 11.11 5.83 -12.17
N ILE A 123 9.93 6.45 -12.22
CA ILE A 123 9.54 7.30 -13.36
C ILE A 123 10.44 8.54 -13.41
N GLN A 124 10.74 9.14 -12.27
CA GLN A 124 11.59 10.32 -12.19
C GLN A 124 13.04 9.99 -12.60
N ASP A 125 13.59 8.86 -12.14
CA ASP A 125 14.91 8.38 -12.53
C ASP A 125 14.98 8.10 -14.04
N ALA A 126 13.95 7.47 -14.61
CA ALA A 126 13.86 7.23 -16.04
C ALA A 126 13.76 8.53 -16.85
N ALA A 127 13.01 9.52 -16.36
CA ALA A 127 12.91 10.84 -17.01
C ALA A 127 14.25 11.58 -16.98
N SER A 128 15.00 11.50 -15.87
CA SER A 128 16.33 12.09 -15.77
C SER A 128 17.32 11.44 -16.74
N GLY A 129 17.30 10.11 -16.84
CA GLY A 129 18.12 9.37 -17.82
C GLY A 129 17.78 9.69 -19.27
N LEU A 130 16.50 9.95 -19.59
CA LEU A 130 16.11 10.41 -20.92
C LEU A 130 16.65 11.81 -21.22
N MET A 131 16.60 12.74 -20.29
CA MET A 131 17.17 14.08 -20.46
C MET A 131 18.68 14.05 -20.72
N GLU A 132 19.39 13.19 -19.99
CA GLU A 132 20.84 13.01 -20.22
C GLU A 132 21.12 12.46 -21.63
N ARG A 133 20.33 11.45 -22.08
CA ARG A 133 20.43 10.92 -23.45
C ARG A 133 20.14 11.98 -24.52
N ILE A 134 19.14 12.82 -24.30
CA ILE A 134 18.83 13.91 -25.24
C ILE A 134 20.01 14.89 -25.34
N ALA A 135 20.58 15.27 -24.21
CA ALA A 135 21.77 16.14 -24.20
C ALA A 135 22.96 15.53 -24.92
N GLU A 136 23.24 14.23 -24.73
CA GLU A 136 24.28 13.50 -25.46
C GLU A 136 24.04 13.51 -26.99
N ILE A 137 22.80 13.31 -27.43
CA ILE A 137 22.43 13.32 -28.86
C ILE A 137 22.59 14.71 -29.44
N GLU A 138 22.16 15.77 -28.74
CA GLU A 138 22.31 17.16 -29.18
C GLU A 138 23.79 17.56 -29.29
N ASP A 139 24.64 17.08 -28.39
CA ASP A 139 26.08 17.29 -28.46
C ASP A 139 26.70 16.54 -29.66
N ALA A 140 26.27 15.31 -29.91
CA ALA A 140 26.70 14.54 -31.07
C ALA A 140 26.28 15.18 -32.39
N GLU A 141 25.05 15.70 -32.50
CA GLU A 141 24.56 16.44 -33.67
C GLU A 141 25.38 17.72 -33.92
N ARG A 142 25.69 18.47 -32.85
CA ARG A 142 26.56 19.66 -32.96
C ARG A 142 27.93 19.32 -33.49
N ASN A 143 28.54 18.25 -32.99
CA ASN A 143 29.85 17.79 -33.46
C ASN A 143 29.83 17.34 -34.91
N LEU A 144 28.76 16.61 -35.33
CA LEU A 144 28.57 16.21 -36.73
C LEU A 144 28.45 17.42 -37.65
N ALA A 145 27.67 18.43 -37.29
CA ALA A 145 27.51 19.66 -38.10
C ALA A 145 28.85 20.38 -38.26
N VAL A 146 29.69 20.46 -37.23
CA VAL A 146 31.04 21.04 -37.30
C VAL A 146 31.95 20.24 -38.24
N LEU A 147 31.90 18.89 -38.17
CA LEU A 147 32.68 18.02 -39.06
C LEU A 147 32.22 18.15 -40.52
N GLU A 148 30.91 18.20 -40.75
CA GLU A 148 30.33 18.40 -42.09
C GLU A 148 30.79 19.72 -42.70
N GLN A 149 30.72 20.83 -41.95
CA GLN A 149 31.19 22.12 -42.40
C GLN A 149 32.68 22.08 -42.72
N ARG A 150 33.49 21.42 -41.90
CA ARG A 150 34.95 21.30 -42.16
C ARG A 150 35.24 20.43 -43.39
N LEU A 151 34.49 19.41 -43.65
CA LEU A 151 34.57 18.61 -44.88
C LEU A 151 34.23 19.47 -46.12
N LEU A 152 33.16 20.28 -46.06
CA LEU A 152 32.76 21.17 -47.12
C LEU A 152 33.87 22.22 -47.40
N GLU A 153 34.51 22.79 -46.36
CA GLU A 153 35.63 23.69 -46.53
C GLU A 153 36.86 23.03 -47.18
N LEU A 154 37.18 21.79 -46.77
CA LEU A 154 38.28 21.02 -47.36
C LEU A 154 38.00 20.64 -48.81
N THR A 155 36.81 20.24 -49.14
CA THR A 155 36.41 19.93 -50.53
C THR A 155 36.45 21.17 -51.41
N ALA A 156 36.02 22.32 -50.88
CA ALA A 156 36.11 23.61 -51.61
C ALA A 156 37.56 24.05 -51.84
N GLN A 157 38.48 23.71 -50.96
CA GLN A 157 39.92 23.99 -51.14
C GLN A 157 40.60 23.06 -52.16
N LEU A 158 40.13 21.79 -52.24
CA LEU A 158 40.69 20.79 -53.18
C LEU A 158 40.13 20.90 -54.59
N ALA A 159 38.90 21.41 -54.76
CA ALA A 159 38.25 21.55 -56.07
C ALA A 159 39.06 22.38 -57.08
N PRO A 160 39.68 23.55 -56.72
CA PRO A 160 40.47 24.30 -57.65
C PRO A 160 41.83 23.63 -58.01
N GLN A 161 42.35 22.80 -57.10
CA GLN A 161 43.60 22.06 -57.40
C GLN A 161 43.37 20.89 -58.34
N ALA A 162 42.27 20.17 -58.23
CA ALA A 162 41.91 19.07 -59.13
C ALA A 162 41.68 19.56 -60.56
N LEU A 163 41.09 20.75 -60.75
CA LEU A 163 40.89 21.36 -62.05
C LEU A 163 42.20 21.84 -62.70
N VAL A 164 43.20 22.20 -61.91
CA VAL A 164 44.56 22.57 -62.42
C VAL A 164 45.35 21.35 -62.82
N ASP A 165 45.26 20.25 -62.06
CA ASP A 165 45.95 19.01 -62.40
C ASP A 165 45.32 18.27 -63.60
N GLU A 166 43.97 18.34 -63.78
CA GLU A 166 43.28 17.77 -64.92
C GLU A 166 43.56 18.59 -66.22
N ALA A 167 43.76 19.89 -66.09
CA ALA A 167 44.17 20.75 -67.21
C ALA A 167 45.66 20.54 -67.60
N ALA A 168 46.50 20.08 -66.67
CA ALA A 168 47.90 19.77 -66.92
C ALA A 168 48.16 18.33 -67.45
N ALA A 169 47.18 17.44 -67.33
CA ALA A 169 47.29 16.03 -67.72
C ALA A 169 46.52 15.65 -69.03
N ALA A 170 46.19 16.63 -69.87
CA ALA A 170 45.59 16.36 -71.18
C ALA A 170 46.63 16.05 -72.22
N PRO A 171 47.00 14.80 -72.55
CA PRO A 171 47.57 14.45 -73.84
C PRO A 171 46.42 14.16 -74.80
N ASP A 172 46.55 14.88 -75.92
CA ASP A 172 45.94 14.63 -77.21
C ASP A 172 45.72 13.14 -77.52
N MET A 173 44.49 12.75 -77.89
CA MET A 173 44.20 11.67 -78.83
C MET A 173 42.77 11.10 -78.74
N ALA A 174 42.09 11.28 -79.93
CA ALA A 174 41.27 10.29 -80.68
C ALA A 174 39.93 9.77 -80.07
N GLN A 175 38.93 10.24 -80.76
CA GLN A 175 37.65 9.69 -81.27
C GLN A 175 36.97 8.46 -80.72
N PRO A 176 35.64 8.43 -80.79
CA PRO A 176 34.82 7.50 -79.98
C PRO A 176 34.50 6.22 -80.74
N GLN A 177 34.43 5.13 -80.04
CA GLN A 177 33.66 3.96 -80.47
C GLN A 177 32.52 3.72 -79.52
N THR A 178 31.34 3.92 -80.05
CA THR A 178 30.05 3.56 -79.50
C THR A 178 29.84 2.06 -79.53
N GLU A 179 29.68 1.48 -78.40
CA GLU A 179 29.08 0.14 -78.28
C GLU A 179 28.05 0.14 -77.14
N PRO A 180 26.80 -0.25 -77.41
CA PRO A 180 25.74 -0.23 -76.38
C PRO A 180 25.74 -1.55 -75.58
N LEU A 181 25.89 -1.46 -74.29
CA LEU A 181 25.71 -2.59 -73.38
C LEU A 181 24.25 -2.74 -72.88
N PRO A 182 23.77 -3.96 -72.75
CA PRO A 182 22.35 -4.26 -72.53
C PRO A 182 21.94 -4.09 -71.06
N LEU A 183 20.74 -3.57 -70.94
CA LEU A 183 19.99 -3.47 -69.69
C LEU A 183 19.70 -4.83 -69.09
N THR A 184 20.31 -5.14 -67.97
CA THR A 184 19.88 -6.27 -67.11
C THR A 184 18.94 -5.75 -66.04
N ARG A 185 17.71 -6.17 -66.19
CA ARG A 185 16.59 -5.98 -65.28
C ARG A 185 16.81 -6.85 -64.07
N VAL A 186 16.91 -6.30 -62.87
CA VAL A 186 16.84 -7.11 -61.64
C VAL A 186 15.45 -6.91 -61.02
N ALA A 187 14.75 -8.02 -60.95
CA ALA A 187 13.43 -8.15 -60.41
C ALA A 187 13.48 -8.15 -58.87
N THR A 188 12.47 -7.50 -58.32
CA THR A 188 12.04 -7.58 -56.93
C THR A 188 11.66 -9.01 -56.51
N ALA A 189 12.08 -9.38 -55.29
CA ALA A 189 11.35 -10.26 -54.39
C ALA A 189 11.55 -9.73 -52.95
#